data_396b39fdeacb6ba75d919066c1d204d1
#
_entry.id   396b39fdeacb6ba75d919066c1d204d1
#
_cell.length_a   1.000
_cell.length_b   1.000
_cell.length_c   1.000
_cell.angle_alpha   90.00
_cell.angle_beta   90.00
_cell.angle_gamma   90.00
#
_symmetry.space_group_name_H-M   'P 1'
#
loop_
_entity.id
_entity.type
_entity.pdbx_description
1 polymer ?
#
loop_
_entity_poly.entity_id
_entity_poly.type
_entity_poly.pdbx_seq_one_letter_code
_entity_poly.pdbx_strand_id
1 'polypeptide(L)'
;MDLGGRIDPMPWETVRTYDFLHSARRTSVDRVTRYLDDLQYRGLVHVGSRARSENPAASNPQRAMLIGDSYALPSATRLTGMMAETFRSLEFVWSNSVDWRAIRWRRPDIVICEIAERFLMLPPKDGLSWTLLERKLAQKARKIRAGRAGSPSSS
;
A
#
# COMPACT_ATOMS: atom_id res chain seq x y z
N MET A 1 15.18 -4.80 5.07
CA MET A 1 16.30 -5.69 5.45
C MET A 1 16.06 -6.05 6.90
N ASP A 2 15.83 -7.31 7.17
CA ASP A 2 15.56 -7.80 8.52
C ASP A 2 16.88 -7.89 9.30
N LEU A 3 16.94 -7.25 10.46
CA LEU A 3 18.12 -7.25 11.32
C LEU A 3 18.39 -8.63 11.92
N GLY A 4 17.36 -9.45 12.10
CA GLY A 4 17.48 -10.82 12.65
C GLY A 4 18.38 -11.74 11.85
N GLY A 5 18.45 -11.57 10.52
CA GLY A 5 19.35 -12.36 9.66
C GLY A 5 20.84 -12.09 9.84
N ARG A 6 21.24 -11.18 10.75
CA ARG A 6 22.63 -10.85 11.05
C ARG A 6 23.10 -11.35 12.40
N ILE A 7 22.24 -12.03 13.15
CA ILE A 7 22.53 -12.55 14.47
C ILE A 7 22.72 -14.08 14.35
N ASP A 8 23.80 -14.60 14.88
CA ASP A 8 24.07 -16.03 14.95
C ASP A 8 24.20 -16.47 16.43
N PRO A 9 23.37 -17.41 16.93
CA PRO A 9 22.29 -18.10 16.20
C PRO A 9 21.13 -17.16 15.89
N MET A 10 20.50 -17.37 14.71
CA MET A 10 19.37 -16.55 14.29
C MET A 10 18.20 -16.72 15.25
N PRO A 11 17.70 -15.62 15.86
CA PRO A 11 16.55 -15.72 16.75
C PRO A 11 15.29 -16.02 15.94
N TRP A 12 14.56 -17.05 16.33
CA TRP A 12 13.25 -17.37 15.80
C TRP A 12 12.18 -16.81 16.72
N GLU A 13 11.31 -16.00 16.18
CA GLU A 13 10.16 -15.48 16.89
C GLU A 13 8.89 -16.03 16.27
N THR A 14 8.02 -16.60 17.10
CA THR A 14 6.69 -17.03 16.69
C THR A 14 5.72 -15.89 16.91
N VAL A 15 5.28 -15.28 15.82
CA VAL A 15 4.26 -14.21 15.86
C VAL A 15 2.90 -14.78 15.52
N ARG A 16 1.92 -14.55 16.41
CA ARG A 16 0.52 -14.83 16.08
C ARG A 16 0.01 -13.74 15.15
N THR A 17 -0.41 -14.12 13.96
CA THR A 17 -1.06 -13.22 13.01
C THR A 17 -2.57 -13.42 13.06
N TYR A 18 -3.30 -12.32 13.05
CA TYR A 18 -4.75 -12.32 13.00
C TYR A 18 -5.21 -11.78 11.66
N ASP A 19 -6.26 -12.38 11.11
CA ASP A 19 -6.97 -11.80 9.98
C ASP A 19 -7.95 -10.75 10.50
N PHE A 20 -7.74 -9.49 10.14
CA PHE A 20 -8.60 -8.38 10.54
C PHE A 20 -9.79 -8.16 9.60
N LEU A 21 -9.81 -8.80 8.44
CA LEU A 21 -10.88 -8.61 7.47
C LEU A 21 -12.05 -9.56 7.75
N HIS A 22 -13.00 -9.13 8.58
CA HIS A 22 -14.23 -9.85 8.86
C HIS A 22 -15.40 -9.31 8.06
N SER A 23 -15.58 -8.02 7.98
CA SER A 23 -16.69 -7.33 7.32
C SER A 23 -16.29 -6.38 6.22
N ALA A 24 -15.07 -5.83 6.29
CA ALA A 24 -14.54 -4.94 5.26
C ALA A 24 -14.30 -5.67 3.94
N ARG A 25 -14.69 -5.03 2.84
CA ARG A 25 -14.48 -5.56 1.49
C ARG A 25 -13.65 -4.59 0.66
N ARG A 26 -12.63 -5.10 0.00
CA ARG A 26 -11.88 -4.31 -0.97
C ARG A 26 -12.75 -4.06 -2.19
N THR A 27 -13.11 -2.81 -2.43
CA THR A 27 -14.02 -2.41 -3.52
C THR A 27 -13.30 -2.00 -4.78
N SER A 28 -12.11 -1.44 -4.63
CA SER A 28 -11.30 -1.07 -5.79
C SER A 28 -9.81 -1.07 -5.49
N VAL A 29 -9.05 -1.37 -6.52
CA VAL A 29 -7.61 -1.14 -6.58
C VAL A 29 -7.30 -0.39 -7.86
N ASP A 30 -6.28 0.47 -7.84
CA ASP A 30 -5.83 1.11 -9.06
C ASP A 30 -5.13 0.13 -10.00
N ARG A 31 -4.83 0.60 -11.20
CA ARG A 31 -4.19 -0.22 -12.22
C ARG A 31 -2.78 -0.67 -11.81
N VAL A 32 -2.08 0.18 -11.05
CA VAL A 32 -0.73 -0.11 -10.57
C VAL A 32 -0.77 -1.21 -9.52
N THR A 33 -1.69 -1.11 -8.55
CA THR A 33 -1.87 -2.13 -7.51
C THR A 33 -2.19 -3.49 -8.13
N ARG A 34 -3.05 -3.55 -9.15
CA ARG A 34 -3.32 -4.80 -9.89
C ARG A 34 -2.07 -5.38 -10.55
N TYR A 35 -1.24 -4.56 -11.18
CA TYR A 35 0.01 -5.03 -11.75
C TYR A 35 1.00 -5.54 -10.70
N LEU A 36 1.02 -4.92 -9.54
CA LEU A 36 1.87 -5.35 -8.43
C LEU A 36 1.40 -6.70 -7.86
N ASP A 37 0.08 -6.88 -7.71
CA ASP A 37 -0.51 -8.14 -7.28
C ASP A 37 -0.14 -9.27 -8.28
N ASP A 38 -0.33 -9.04 -9.59
CA ASP A 38 0.02 -10.00 -10.66
C ASP A 38 1.50 -10.39 -10.65
N LEU A 39 2.38 -9.45 -10.31
CA LEU A 39 3.83 -9.66 -10.24
C LEU A 39 4.31 -10.09 -8.86
N GLN A 40 3.40 -10.39 -7.93
CA GLN A 40 3.71 -10.73 -6.54
C GLN A 40 4.65 -9.72 -5.88
N TYR A 41 4.49 -8.44 -6.17
CA TYR A 41 5.30 -7.33 -5.65
C TYR A 41 6.81 -7.44 -5.94
N ARG A 42 7.24 -8.28 -6.87
CA ARG A 42 8.67 -8.48 -7.16
C ARG A 42 9.24 -7.35 -8.02
N GLY A 43 10.30 -6.74 -7.52
CA GLY A 43 11.15 -5.83 -8.29
C GLY A 43 10.52 -4.48 -8.68
N LEU A 44 9.41 -4.09 -8.10
CA LEU A 44 8.74 -2.81 -8.37
C LEU A 44 8.78 -1.87 -7.18
N VAL A 45 8.85 -0.59 -7.49
CA VAL A 45 8.60 0.48 -6.53
C VAL A 45 7.09 0.68 -6.45
N HIS A 46 6.52 0.59 -5.26
CA HIS A 46 5.07 0.59 -5.03
C HIS A 46 4.47 1.98 -4.85
N VAL A 47 5.30 3.01 -4.73
CA VAL A 47 4.88 4.39 -4.46
C VAL A 47 3.80 4.85 -5.44
N GLY A 48 2.67 5.33 -4.89
CA GLY A 48 1.51 5.78 -5.67
C GLY A 48 0.45 4.71 -5.90
N SER A 49 0.65 3.44 -5.52
CA SER A 49 -0.40 2.43 -5.58
C SER A 49 -1.51 2.71 -4.56
N ARG A 50 -2.75 2.36 -4.91
CA ARG A 50 -3.93 2.67 -4.10
C ARG A 50 -4.90 1.51 -4.04
N ALA A 51 -5.50 1.34 -2.87
CA ALA A 51 -6.58 0.39 -2.65
C ALA A 51 -7.70 1.06 -1.84
N ARG A 52 -8.94 0.69 -2.09
CA ARG A 52 -10.09 1.16 -1.33
C ARG A 52 -10.87 -0.01 -0.76
N SER A 53 -11.28 0.14 0.48
CA SER A 53 -12.16 -0.80 1.17
C SER A 53 -13.38 -0.08 1.69
N GLU A 54 -14.51 -0.80 1.73
CA GLU A 54 -15.76 -0.36 2.31
C GLU A 54 -16.21 -1.35 3.39
N ASN A 55 -16.69 -0.82 4.50
CA ASN A 55 -17.24 -1.60 5.59
C ASN A 55 -18.52 -0.95 6.11
N PRO A 56 -19.69 -1.34 5.58
CA PRO A 56 -20.96 -0.80 6.06
C PRO A 56 -21.25 -1.09 7.54
N ALA A 57 -20.64 -2.15 8.10
CA ALA A 57 -20.80 -2.57 9.49
C ALA A 57 -19.78 -1.92 10.45
N ALA A 58 -18.90 -1.06 9.95
CA ALA A 58 -17.91 -0.39 10.78
C ALA A 58 -18.56 0.46 11.88
N SER A 59 -17.98 0.40 13.07
CA SER A 59 -18.42 1.23 14.21
C SER A 59 -18.17 2.72 14.00
N ASN A 60 -17.15 3.07 13.20
CA ASN A 60 -16.84 4.45 12.88
C ASN A 60 -17.36 4.79 11.46
N PRO A 61 -18.34 5.72 11.34
CA PRO A 61 -18.95 6.07 10.06
C PRO A 61 -18.06 6.94 9.17
N GLN A 62 -16.89 7.37 9.63
CA GLN A 62 -16.00 8.26 8.92
C GLN A 62 -15.31 7.56 7.75
N ARG A 63 -14.93 8.38 6.77
CA ARG A 63 -14.09 7.99 5.64
C ARG A 63 -12.65 8.34 5.98
N ALA A 64 -11.80 7.33 6.09
CA ALA A 64 -10.38 7.51 6.37
C ALA A 64 -9.54 7.40 5.09
N MET A 65 -8.45 8.14 5.07
CA MET A 65 -7.36 7.97 4.11
C MET A 65 -6.08 7.64 4.88
N LEU A 66 -5.49 6.50 4.54
CA LEU A 66 -4.21 6.06 5.09
C LEU A 66 -3.12 6.24 4.02
N ILE A 67 -2.18 7.11 4.30
CA ILE A 67 -0.96 7.31 3.51
C ILE A 67 0.13 6.58 4.26
N GLY A 68 0.73 5.57 3.65
CA GLY A 68 1.70 4.75 4.36
C GLY A 68 2.65 3.98 3.46
N ASP A 69 3.58 3.30 4.09
CA ASP A 69 4.61 2.51 3.43
C ASP A 69 4.32 0.99 3.45
N SER A 70 5.37 0.17 3.44
CA SER A 70 5.25 -1.29 3.41
C SER A 70 4.62 -1.91 4.66
N TYR A 71 4.60 -1.21 5.79
CA TYR A 71 3.93 -1.68 7.00
C TYR A 71 2.41 -1.54 6.93
N ALA A 72 1.95 -0.56 6.15
CA ALA A 72 0.53 -0.32 5.89
C ALA A 72 -0.02 -0.99 4.64
N LEU A 73 0.70 -1.92 4.03
CA LEU A 73 0.26 -2.64 2.82
C LEU A 73 -1.22 -3.08 2.89
N PRO A 74 -1.96 -3.05 1.78
CA PRO A 74 -3.37 -3.49 1.74
C PRO A 74 -3.48 -5.02 1.87
N SER A 75 -3.31 -5.50 3.08
CA SER A 75 -3.39 -6.89 3.49
C SER A 75 -4.25 -7.01 4.74
N ALA A 76 -4.93 -8.13 4.91
CA ALA A 76 -5.75 -8.44 6.09
C ALA A 76 -4.97 -8.39 7.41
N THR A 77 -3.68 -8.71 7.37
CA THR A 77 -2.80 -8.80 8.55
C THR A 77 -1.99 -7.52 8.82
N ARG A 78 -2.25 -6.46 8.08
CA ARG A 78 -1.53 -5.19 8.17
C ARG A 78 -2.44 -4.08 8.70
N LEU A 79 -1.84 -2.92 8.96
CA LEU A 79 -2.55 -1.74 9.45
C LEU A 79 -3.78 -1.38 8.59
N THR A 80 -3.69 -1.55 7.27
CA THR A 80 -4.82 -1.33 6.36
C THR A 80 -6.00 -2.26 6.65
N GLY A 81 -5.76 -3.53 6.99
CA GLY A 81 -6.83 -4.49 7.36
C GLY A 81 -7.55 -4.03 8.62
N MET A 82 -6.81 -3.72 9.68
CA MET A 82 -7.36 -3.24 10.94
C MET A 82 -8.18 -1.95 10.76
N MET A 83 -7.65 -1.00 9.98
CA MET A 83 -8.35 0.25 9.71
C MET A 83 -9.59 0.06 8.83
N ALA A 84 -9.56 -0.87 7.89
CA ALA A 84 -10.72 -1.19 7.07
C ALA A 84 -11.88 -1.74 7.90
N GLU A 85 -11.60 -2.48 8.99
CA GLU A 85 -12.64 -2.91 9.94
C GLU A 85 -13.14 -1.76 10.84
N THR A 86 -12.31 -0.76 11.09
CA THR A 86 -12.64 0.37 11.97
C THR A 86 -13.49 1.42 11.28
N PHE A 87 -13.18 1.79 10.05
CA PHE A 87 -13.80 2.89 9.32
C PHE A 87 -14.76 2.41 8.26
N ARG A 88 -15.86 3.17 8.06
CA ARG A 88 -16.84 2.88 7.02
C ARG A 88 -16.24 2.83 5.61
N SER A 89 -15.23 3.63 5.35
CA SER A 89 -14.48 3.62 4.10
C SER A 89 -13.03 3.93 4.38
N LEU A 90 -12.14 3.16 3.78
CA LEU A 90 -10.70 3.37 3.86
C LEU A 90 -10.11 3.45 2.45
N GLU A 91 -9.42 4.53 2.14
CA GLU A 91 -8.55 4.63 0.98
C GLU A 91 -7.09 4.57 1.44
N PHE A 92 -6.37 3.53 1.04
CA PHE A 92 -4.94 3.42 1.24
C PHE A 92 -4.19 3.97 0.04
N VAL A 93 -3.12 4.72 0.30
CA VAL A 93 -2.18 5.21 -0.70
C VAL A 93 -0.77 4.89 -0.27
N TRP A 94 -0.04 4.12 -1.07
CA TRP A 94 1.36 3.87 -0.81
C TRP A 94 2.19 5.10 -1.13
N SER A 95 2.55 5.86 -0.12
CA SER A 95 3.37 7.06 -0.25
C SER A 95 3.92 7.46 1.12
N ASN A 96 5.14 7.97 1.14
CA ASN A 96 5.69 8.69 2.29
C ASN A 96 5.54 10.22 2.13
N SER A 97 4.75 10.65 1.16
CA SER A 97 4.55 12.07 0.84
C SER A 97 3.07 12.36 0.59
N VAL A 98 2.66 13.58 0.89
CA VAL A 98 1.27 14.00 0.87
C VAL A 98 0.91 14.70 -0.43
N ASP A 99 -0.17 14.29 -1.08
CA ASP A 99 -0.79 15.01 -2.19
C ASP A 99 -2.04 15.77 -1.71
N TRP A 100 -1.85 17.02 -1.32
CA TRP A 100 -2.93 17.87 -0.80
C TRP A 100 -4.05 18.11 -1.82
N ARG A 101 -3.76 18.05 -3.12
CA ARG A 101 -4.79 18.20 -4.16
C ARG A 101 -5.70 16.97 -4.18
N ALA A 102 -5.11 15.79 -4.09
CA ALA A 102 -5.87 14.54 -4.01
C ALA A 102 -6.72 14.48 -2.73
N ILE A 103 -6.17 14.87 -1.59
CA ILE A 103 -6.91 14.93 -0.32
C ILE A 103 -8.10 15.88 -0.43
N ARG A 104 -7.89 17.10 -0.93
CA ARG A 104 -8.99 18.07 -1.13
C ARG A 104 -10.07 17.57 -2.09
N TRP A 105 -9.68 16.83 -3.09
CA TRP A 105 -10.65 16.27 -4.04
C TRP A 105 -11.41 15.08 -3.48
N ARG A 106 -10.73 14.19 -2.76
CA ARG A 106 -11.33 12.99 -2.13
C ARG A 106 -12.16 13.31 -0.89
N ARG A 107 -11.83 14.39 -0.19
CA ARG A 107 -12.49 14.87 1.02
C ARG A 107 -12.67 13.77 2.08
N PRO A 108 -11.61 13.08 2.50
CA PRO A 108 -11.70 12.18 3.64
C PRO A 108 -12.02 12.97 4.91
N ASP A 109 -12.68 12.32 5.87
CA ASP A 109 -12.96 12.92 7.18
C ASP A 109 -11.71 12.88 8.07
N ILE A 110 -10.86 11.87 7.87
CA ILE A 110 -9.58 11.68 8.57
C ILE A 110 -8.49 11.32 7.57
N VAL A 111 -7.31 11.92 7.76
CA VAL A 111 -6.07 11.53 7.05
C VAL A 111 -5.08 11.04 8.09
N ILE A 112 -4.57 9.85 7.88
CA ILE A 112 -3.57 9.20 8.73
C ILE A 112 -2.33 8.98 7.89
N CYS A 113 -1.17 9.45 8.39
CA CYS A 113 0.11 9.24 7.77
C CYS A 113 0.92 8.27 8.64
N GLU A 114 1.31 7.15 8.05
CA GLU A 114 2.21 6.17 8.64
C GLU A 114 3.52 6.20 7.86
N ILE A 115 4.64 6.23 8.56
CA ILE A 115 5.97 6.21 7.95
C ILE A 115 6.93 5.44 8.85
N ALA A 116 7.62 4.47 8.31
CA ALA A 116 8.66 3.76 9.04
C ALA A 116 9.83 4.70 9.37
N GLU A 117 10.37 4.58 10.58
CA GLU A 117 11.45 5.41 11.09
C GLU A 117 12.63 5.56 10.12
N ARG A 118 13.01 4.48 9.42
CA ARG A 118 14.09 4.51 8.41
C ARG A 118 13.87 5.51 7.27
N PHE A 119 12.63 5.96 7.05
CA PHE A 119 12.30 6.95 6.02
C PHE A 119 12.26 8.38 6.56
N LEU A 120 12.39 8.60 7.88
CA LEU A 120 12.44 9.94 8.46
C LEU A 120 13.68 10.73 8.03
N MET A 121 14.72 10.03 7.56
CA MET A 121 15.89 10.67 6.92
C MET A 121 15.54 11.40 5.62
N LEU A 122 14.40 11.06 5.01
CA LEU A 122 13.88 11.69 3.80
C LEU A 122 12.51 12.30 4.14
N PRO A 123 12.47 13.57 4.56
CA PRO A 123 11.24 14.19 4.99
C PRO A 123 10.18 14.13 3.88
N PRO A 124 8.92 13.90 4.24
CA PRO A 124 7.80 13.89 3.30
C PRO A 124 7.73 15.19 2.48
N LYS A 125 7.41 15.07 1.21
CA LYS A 125 7.29 16.21 0.30
C LYS A 125 5.82 16.58 0.10
N ASP A 126 5.48 17.84 0.32
CA ASP A 126 4.10 18.35 0.20
C ASP A 126 3.63 18.62 -1.24
N GLY A 127 4.49 18.57 -2.20
CA GLY A 127 4.17 18.88 -3.60
C GLY A 127 4.05 17.65 -4.51
N LEU A 128 3.97 16.45 -3.94
CA LEU A 128 3.94 15.22 -4.72
C LEU A 128 2.58 15.05 -5.42
N SER A 129 2.60 14.68 -6.70
CA SER A 129 1.40 14.28 -7.42
C SER A 129 1.34 12.76 -7.57
N TRP A 130 0.43 12.12 -6.85
CA TRP A 130 0.20 10.68 -6.94
C TRP A 130 -0.23 10.26 -8.36
N THR A 131 -0.95 11.11 -9.08
CA THR A 131 -1.35 10.82 -10.46
C THR A 131 -0.15 10.74 -11.40
N LEU A 132 0.86 11.60 -11.22
CA LEU A 132 2.09 11.51 -12.01
C LEU A 132 2.91 10.27 -11.66
N LEU A 133 2.97 9.91 -10.38
CA LEU A 133 3.62 8.68 -9.93
C LEU A 133 2.92 7.45 -10.53
N GLU A 134 1.60 7.39 -10.45
CA GLU A 134 0.80 6.30 -11.02
C GLU A 134 1.08 6.12 -12.51
N ARG A 135 1.14 7.20 -13.28
CA ARG A 135 1.49 7.15 -14.72
C ARG A 135 2.88 6.59 -14.96
N LYS A 136 3.88 7.05 -14.20
CA LYS A 136 5.26 6.54 -14.30
C LYS A 136 5.35 5.05 -13.95
N LEU A 137 4.68 4.61 -12.91
CA LEU A 137 4.63 3.22 -12.50
C LEU A 137 3.91 2.35 -13.53
N ALA A 138 2.79 2.82 -14.06
CA ALA A 138 2.07 2.12 -15.12
C ALA A 138 2.93 1.93 -16.39
N GLN A 139 3.72 2.93 -16.76
CA GLN A 139 4.68 2.82 -17.86
C GLN A 139 5.77 1.78 -17.56
N LYS A 140 6.33 1.82 -16.35
CA LYS A 140 7.36 0.85 -15.91
C LYS A 140 6.81 -0.58 -15.89
N ALA A 141 5.62 -0.78 -15.35
CA ALA A 141 4.97 -2.09 -15.31
C ALA A 141 4.72 -2.65 -16.71
N ARG A 142 4.29 -1.81 -17.68
CA ARG A 142 4.13 -2.22 -19.07
C ARG A 142 5.45 -2.68 -19.70
N LYS A 143 6.56 -1.95 -19.47
CA LYS A 143 7.88 -2.32 -19.99
C LYS A 143 8.36 -3.67 -19.43
N ILE A 144 8.17 -3.92 -18.15
CA ILE A 144 8.54 -5.20 -17.51
C ILE A 144 7.72 -6.35 -18.10
N ARG A 145 6.42 -6.14 -18.31
CA ARG A 145 5.54 -7.16 -18.92
C ARG A 145 5.94 -7.47 -20.36
N ALA A 146 6.25 -6.45 -21.17
CA ALA A 146 6.71 -6.62 -22.54
C ALA A 146 8.05 -7.36 -22.63
N GLY A 147 9.00 -7.05 -21.75
CA GLY A 147 10.29 -7.74 -21.68
C GLY A 147 10.18 -9.21 -21.28
N ARG A 148 9.20 -9.57 -20.43
CA ARG A 148 8.93 -10.98 -20.06
C ARG A 148 8.28 -11.78 -21.16
N ALA A 149 7.42 -11.15 -21.97
CA ALA A 149 6.77 -11.81 -23.11
C ALA A 149 7.74 -12.12 -24.26
N GLY A 150 8.88 -11.43 -24.32
CA GLY A 150 9.90 -11.61 -25.33
C GLY A 150 11.05 -12.57 -24.96
N SER A 151 11.07 -13.13 -23.72
CA SER A 151 12.05 -14.12 -23.35
C SER A 151 11.51 -15.51 -23.67
N PRO A 152 12.08 -16.25 -24.66
CA PRO A 152 11.68 -17.61 -24.91
C PRO A 152 11.99 -18.45 -23.68
N SER A 153 11.03 -19.29 -23.26
CA SER A 153 11.23 -20.31 -22.24
C SER A 153 12.37 -21.24 -22.71
N SER A 154 13.54 -21.09 -22.12
CA SER A 154 14.59 -22.10 -22.25
C SER A 154 14.10 -23.35 -21.53
N SER A 155 13.66 -24.28 -22.31
CA SER A 155 13.37 -25.67 -21.93
C SER A 155 14.63 -26.39 -21.50
#